data_135b02ee76c016739197d3a749d32f16
#
_entry.id   135b02ee76c016739197d3a749d32f16
#
_cell.length_a   1.000
_cell.length_b   1.000
_cell.length_c   1.000
_cell.angle_alpha   90.00
_cell.angle_beta   90.00
_cell.angle_gamma   90.00
#
_symmetry.space_group_name_H-M   'P 1'
#
loop_
_entity.id
_entity.type
_entity.pdbx_description
1 polymer ?
#
loop_
_entity_poly.entity_id
_entity_poly.type
_entity_poly.pdbx_seq_one_letter_code
_entity_poly.pdbx_strand_id
1 'polypeptide(L)'
;MGMDVFGINPELKSDRPIMPDWDTATDEQKDKYFEATQKWEAENPGVYFRNNVWHWRPLWDYVCLACGDTLTTDDLQAGHYNDGHEIDAEQCEVIVERLEFLLKIGAVAKYEVERKVQDTDEDYPFDEENVIDFVNFVKHSGGFRIC
;
A
#
# COMPACT_ATOMS: atom_id res chain seq x y z
N MET A 1 -14.24 2.77 -6.48
CA MET A 1 -13.93 2.66 -5.03
C MET A 1 -12.44 2.36 -4.86
N GLY A 2 -11.78 3.08 -3.99
CA GLY A 2 -10.35 2.95 -3.76
C GLY A 2 -10.03 2.57 -2.31
N MET A 3 -8.86 1.96 -2.15
CA MET A 3 -8.26 1.69 -0.85
C MET A 3 -7.10 2.65 -0.69
N ASP A 4 -7.25 3.60 0.20
CA ASP A 4 -6.22 4.57 0.54
C ASP A 4 -5.49 4.11 1.80
N VAL A 5 -4.17 3.98 1.72
CA VAL A 5 -3.36 3.45 2.80
C VAL A 5 -2.34 4.50 3.20
N PHE A 6 -2.37 4.90 4.46
CA PHE A 6 -1.53 5.98 4.99
C PHE A 6 -0.51 5.45 5.99
N GLY A 7 0.75 5.86 5.84
CA GLY A 7 1.75 5.59 6.86
C GLY A 7 1.46 6.33 8.14
N ILE A 8 1.59 5.65 9.28
CA ILE A 8 1.33 6.22 10.61
C ILE A 8 2.52 7.05 11.08
N ASN A 9 3.74 6.55 10.86
CA ASN A 9 4.97 7.23 11.24
C ASN A 9 6.01 7.09 10.11
N PRO A 10 5.73 7.68 8.92
CA PRO A 10 6.55 7.47 7.76
C PRO A 10 7.93 8.11 7.88
N GLU A 11 8.93 7.46 7.27
CA GLU A 11 10.24 8.04 7.09
C GLU A 11 10.16 9.17 6.08
N LEU A 12 10.58 10.38 6.48
CA LEU A 12 10.53 11.56 5.62
C LEU A 12 11.95 12.00 5.23
N LYS A 13 12.17 12.18 3.94
CA LYS A 13 13.41 12.75 3.38
C LYS A 13 13.30 14.25 3.17
N SER A 14 12.08 14.78 3.14
CA SER A 14 11.76 16.18 2.90
C SER A 14 10.47 16.57 3.61
N ASP A 15 10.29 17.86 3.82
CA ASP A 15 9.10 18.38 4.50
C ASP A 15 7.87 18.31 3.61
N ARG A 16 6.72 18.07 4.25
CA ARG A 16 5.43 18.07 3.57
C ARG A 16 5.16 19.44 2.94
N PRO A 17 4.68 19.51 1.69
CA PRO A 17 4.26 20.76 1.09
C PRO A 17 3.19 21.47 1.93
N ILE A 18 3.28 22.78 2.00
CA ILE A 18 2.33 23.61 2.77
C ILE A 18 1.08 23.80 1.94
N MET A 19 -0.05 23.38 2.49
CA MET A 19 -1.35 23.56 1.84
C MET A 19 -1.72 25.04 1.83
N PRO A 20 -2.06 25.63 0.66
CA PRO A 20 -2.54 27.00 0.60
C PRO A 20 -3.92 27.13 1.24
N ASP A 21 -4.31 28.37 1.59
CA ASP A 21 -5.67 28.63 2.01
C ASP A 21 -6.62 28.33 0.84
N TRP A 22 -7.38 27.27 0.98
CA TRP A 22 -8.19 26.72 -0.11
C TRP A 22 -9.29 27.65 -0.58
N ASP A 23 -9.80 28.50 0.33
CA ASP A 23 -10.87 29.46 0.03
C ASP A 23 -10.39 30.64 -0.81
N THR A 24 -9.12 30.99 -0.68
CA THR A 24 -8.52 32.14 -1.37
C THR A 24 -7.52 31.77 -2.46
N ALA A 25 -7.10 30.51 -2.52
CA ALA A 25 -6.11 30.07 -3.48
C ALA A 25 -6.64 30.09 -4.92
N THR A 26 -5.78 30.53 -5.84
CA THR A 26 -6.06 30.45 -7.28
C THR A 26 -5.93 28.99 -7.77
N ASP A 27 -6.52 28.70 -8.93
CA ASP A 27 -6.39 27.36 -9.55
C ASP A 27 -4.93 27.00 -9.79
N GLU A 28 -4.11 27.95 -10.19
CA GLU A 28 -2.67 27.76 -10.38
C GLU A 28 -1.97 27.38 -9.07
N GLN A 29 -2.32 28.02 -7.96
CA GLN A 29 -1.76 27.70 -6.63
C GLN A 29 -2.16 26.30 -6.17
N LYS A 30 -3.41 25.91 -6.43
CA LYS A 30 -3.92 24.56 -6.14
C LYS A 30 -3.18 23.50 -6.96
N ASP A 31 -2.99 23.76 -8.25
CA ASP A 31 -2.26 22.85 -9.15
C ASP A 31 -0.82 22.67 -8.73
N LYS A 32 -0.14 23.74 -8.35
CA LYS A 32 1.24 23.69 -7.81
C LYS A 32 1.32 22.88 -6.53
N TYR A 33 0.34 23.03 -5.64
CA TYR A 33 0.27 22.23 -4.42
C TYR A 33 0.09 20.74 -4.73
N PHE A 34 -0.79 20.40 -5.65
CA PHE A 34 -0.99 18.99 -6.04
C PHE A 34 0.28 18.40 -6.67
N GLU A 35 0.94 19.12 -7.55
CA GLU A 35 2.20 18.68 -8.15
C GLU A 35 3.29 18.46 -7.10
N ALA A 36 3.43 19.42 -6.17
CA ALA A 36 4.39 19.33 -5.09
C ALA A 36 4.10 18.15 -4.15
N THR A 37 2.83 17.88 -3.88
CA THR A 37 2.39 16.76 -3.04
C THR A 37 2.68 15.43 -3.71
N GLN A 38 2.39 15.30 -5.00
CA GLN A 38 2.69 14.07 -5.77
C GLN A 38 4.19 13.79 -5.79
N LYS A 39 4.99 14.82 -6.01
CA LYS A 39 6.45 14.70 -5.99
C LYS A 39 6.96 14.29 -4.61
N TRP A 40 6.43 14.92 -3.57
CA TRP A 40 6.80 14.62 -2.19
C TRP A 40 6.44 13.17 -1.81
N GLU A 41 5.26 12.70 -2.19
CA GLU A 41 4.84 11.32 -1.97
C GLU A 41 5.74 10.32 -2.72
N ALA A 42 6.13 10.64 -3.95
CA ALA A 42 7.06 9.81 -4.72
C ALA A 42 8.45 9.72 -4.06
N GLU A 43 8.92 10.80 -3.46
CA GLU A 43 10.20 10.86 -2.75
C GLU A 43 10.13 10.24 -1.35
N ASN A 44 8.93 10.11 -0.78
CA ASN A 44 8.67 9.59 0.57
C ASN A 44 7.68 8.42 0.50
N PRO A 45 8.12 7.24 0.05
CA PRO A 45 7.22 6.12 -0.28
C PRO A 45 6.40 5.57 0.90
N GLY A 46 6.80 5.85 2.13
CA GLY A 46 6.08 5.41 3.33
C GLY A 46 4.87 6.27 3.71
N VAL A 47 4.61 7.35 2.99
CA VAL A 47 3.53 8.29 3.32
C VAL A 47 2.17 7.79 2.86
N TYR A 48 2.09 7.29 1.64
CA TYR A 48 0.82 6.99 1.00
C TYR A 48 0.97 5.89 -0.05
N PHE A 49 -0.01 4.98 -0.05
CA PHE A 49 -0.15 3.94 -1.07
C PHE A 49 -1.62 3.82 -1.44
N ARG A 50 -1.90 3.60 -2.71
CA ARG A 50 -3.28 3.45 -3.17
C ARG A 50 -3.42 2.34 -4.18
N ASN A 51 -4.47 1.53 -4.00
CA ASN A 51 -5.00 0.65 -5.02
C ASN A 51 -6.48 0.90 -5.19
N ASN A 52 -7.04 0.60 -6.37
CA ASN A 52 -8.46 0.38 -6.46
C ASN A 52 -8.82 -0.95 -5.76
N VAL A 53 -10.08 -1.17 -5.46
CA VAL A 53 -10.53 -2.36 -4.72
C VAL A 53 -10.20 -3.66 -5.45
N TRP A 54 -10.19 -3.63 -6.80
CA TRP A 54 -9.92 -4.81 -7.62
C TRP A 54 -8.48 -5.31 -7.49
N HIS A 55 -7.52 -4.38 -7.42
CA HIS A 55 -6.10 -4.69 -7.20
C HIS A 55 -5.78 -4.95 -5.73
N TRP A 56 -6.44 -4.23 -4.82
CA TRP A 56 -6.19 -4.36 -3.39
C TRP A 56 -6.56 -5.73 -2.84
N ARG A 57 -7.72 -6.26 -3.21
CA ARG A 57 -8.20 -7.54 -2.66
C ARG A 57 -7.24 -8.69 -2.91
N PRO A 58 -6.78 -8.95 -4.15
CA PRO A 58 -5.79 -10.01 -4.37
C PRO A 58 -4.44 -9.72 -3.72
N LEU A 59 -4.02 -8.47 -3.64
CA LEU A 59 -2.82 -8.09 -2.90
C LEU A 59 -2.95 -8.44 -1.41
N TRP A 60 -4.03 -8.02 -0.78
CA TRP A 60 -4.25 -8.31 0.63
C TRP A 60 -4.43 -9.80 0.90
N ASP A 61 -5.10 -10.52 0.03
CA ASP A 61 -5.20 -11.99 0.11
C ASP A 61 -3.82 -12.63 0.13
N TYR A 62 -2.91 -12.14 -0.68
CA TYR A 62 -1.52 -12.63 -0.71
C TYR A 62 -0.78 -12.30 0.59
N VAL A 63 -0.97 -11.12 1.15
CA VAL A 63 -0.44 -10.75 2.47
C VAL A 63 -0.98 -11.72 3.54
N CYS A 64 -2.26 -12.04 3.50
CA CYS A 64 -2.87 -13.00 4.42
C CYS A 64 -2.26 -14.40 4.31
N LEU A 65 -1.97 -14.86 3.10
CA LEU A 65 -1.28 -16.14 2.87
C LEU A 65 0.14 -16.12 3.44
N ALA A 66 0.86 -15.04 3.23
CA ALA A 66 2.25 -14.90 3.66
C ALA A 66 2.40 -14.72 5.17
N CYS A 67 1.45 -14.03 5.81
CA CYS A 67 1.55 -13.56 7.20
C CYS A 67 0.43 -14.08 8.11
N GLY A 68 -0.32 -15.11 7.71
CA GLY A 68 -1.47 -15.62 8.44
C GLY A 68 -1.17 -16.16 9.84
N ASP A 69 0.07 -16.52 10.10
CA ASP A 69 0.54 -16.99 11.41
C ASP A 69 0.97 -15.85 12.36
N THR A 70 1.10 -14.64 11.84
CA THR A 70 1.61 -13.47 12.58
C THR A 70 0.57 -12.38 12.78
N LEU A 71 -0.26 -12.15 11.76
CA LEU A 71 -1.36 -11.19 11.84
C LEU A 71 -2.53 -11.82 12.59
N THR A 72 -3.26 -11.00 13.35
CA THR A 72 -4.46 -11.46 14.05
C THR A 72 -5.61 -11.72 13.07
N THR A 73 -6.62 -12.48 13.51
CA THR A 73 -7.83 -12.70 12.70
C THR A 73 -8.49 -11.36 12.33
N ASP A 74 -8.52 -10.40 13.25
CA ASP A 74 -9.05 -9.07 12.98
C ASP A 74 -8.24 -8.33 11.90
N ASP A 75 -6.90 -8.41 11.95
CA ASP A 75 -6.05 -7.81 10.93
C ASP A 75 -6.32 -8.40 9.54
N LEU A 76 -6.42 -9.71 9.46
CA LEU A 76 -6.67 -10.42 8.20
C LEU A 76 -8.01 -10.02 7.58
N GLN A 77 -9.05 -9.93 8.39
CA GLN A 77 -10.39 -9.57 7.93
C GLN A 77 -10.52 -8.09 7.65
N ALA A 78 -10.07 -7.23 8.57
CA ALA A 78 -10.23 -5.80 8.48
C ALA A 78 -9.41 -5.18 7.33
N GLY A 79 -8.32 -5.82 6.92
CA GLY A 79 -7.52 -5.38 5.77
C GLY A 79 -8.27 -5.40 4.44
N HIS A 80 -9.39 -6.12 4.34
CA HIS A 80 -10.24 -6.11 3.15
C HIS A 80 -11.14 -4.87 3.06
N TYR A 81 -11.25 -4.10 4.13
CA TYR A 81 -12.17 -2.96 4.23
C TYR A 81 -11.39 -1.65 4.44
N ASN A 82 -11.99 -0.56 4.02
CA ASN A 82 -11.43 0.79 4.12
C ASN A 82 -12.05 1.57 5.29
N ASP A 83 -12.04 0.98 6.47
CA ASP A 83 -12.70 1.54 7.66
C ASP A 83 -11.74 2.07 8.74
N GLY A 84 -10.46 2.22 8.41
CA GLY A 84 -9.47 2.82 9.29
C GLY A 84 -8.67 1.85 10.14
N HIS A 85 -8.68 0.56 9.80
CA HIS A 85 -7.91 -0.44 10.53
C HIS A 85 -6.40 -0.14 10.46
N GLU A 86 -5.71 -0.29 11.58
CA GLU A 86 -4.28 0.00 11.70
C GLU A 86 -3.46 -1.29 11.85
N ILE A 87 -2.33 -1.31 11.14
CA ILE A 87 -1.28 -2.33 11.28
C ILE A 87 -0.07 -1.62 11.88
N ASP A 88 0.48 -2.14 12.98
CA ASP A 88 1.58 -1.49 13.69
C ASP A 88 2.94 -1.69 13.02
N ALA A 89 3.95 -0.96 13.50
CA ALA A 89 5.30 -1.00 12.94
C ALA A 89 5.94 -2.39 13.04
N GLU A 90 5.69 -3.09 14.12
CA GLU A 90 6.24 -4.44 14.36
C GLU A 90 5.66 -5.45 13.37
N GLN A 91 4.35 -5.40 13.13
CA GLN A 91 3.67 -6.20 12.10
C GLN A 91 4.17 -5.86 10.70
N CYS A 92 4.44 -4.59 10.43
CA CYS A 92 5.02 -4.15 9.16
C CYS A 92 6.38 -4.78 8.88
N GLU A 93 7.23 -4.90 9.89
CA GLU A 93 8.54 -5.56 9.74
C GLU A 93 8.38 -7.02 9.28
N VAL A 94 7.43 -7.73 9.85
CA VAL A 94 7.14 -9.12 9.46
C VAL A 94 6.59 -9.20 8.04
N ILE A 95 5.66 -8.32 7.68
CA ILE A 95 5.08 -8.26 6.33
C ILE A 95 6.19 -8.04 5.30
N VAL A 96 7.07 -7.06 5.55
CA VAL A 96 8.19 -6.75 4.65
C VAL A 96 9.13 -7.94 4.51
N GLU A 97 9.55 -8.53 5.62
CA GLU A 97 10.46 -9.68 5.63
C GLU A 97 9.89 -10.85 4.80
N ARG A 98 8.63 -11.19 5.03
CA ARG A 98 7.96 -12.29 4.36
C ARG A 98 7.78 -12.03 2.86
N LEU A 99 7.27 -10.86 2.50
CA LEU A 99 7.03 -10.51 1.10
C LEU A 99 8.35 -10.35 0.32
N GLU A 100 9.37 -9.75 0.91
CA GLU A 100 10.69 -9.65 0.27
C GLU A 100 11.31 -11.04 0.02
N PHE A 101 11.17 -11.95 0.97
CA PHE A 101 11.61 -13.34 0.80
C PHE A 101 10.89 -14.03 -0.36
N LEU A 102 9.55 -13.91 -0.41
CA LEU A 102 8.74 -14.52 -1.46
C LEU A 102 9.02 -13.90 -2.85
N LEU A 103 9.29 -12.61 -2.90
CA LEU A 103 9.74 -11.93 -4.12
C LEU A 103 11.09 -12.48 -4.59
N LYS A 104 12.03 -12.64 -3.66
CA LYS A 104 13.39 -13.08 -3.95
C LYS A 104 13.43 -14.50 -4.51
N ILE A 105 12.62 -15.41 -3.98
CA ILE A 105 12.59 -16.81 -4.44
C ILE A 105 11.71 -17.05 -5.66
N GLY A 106 11.07 -15.99 -6.19
CA GLY A 106 10.19 -16.09 -7.37
C GLY A 106 8.78 -16.59 -7.07
N ALA A 107 8.40 -16.73 -5.81
CA ALA A 107 7.07 -17.22 -5.42
C ALA A 107 5.95 -16.27 -5.83
N VAL A 108 6.18 -14.96 -5.73
CA VAL A 108 5.20 -13.94 -6.13
C VAL A 108 4.95 -13.98 -7.64
N ALA A 109 6.01 -14.05 -8.43
CA ALA A 109 5.91 -14.17 -9.88
C ALA A 109 5.18 -15.47 -10.29
N LYS A 110 5.47 -16.57 -9.61
CA LYS A 110 4.78 -17.84 -9.83
C LYS A 110 3.29 -17.76 -9.51
N TYR A 111 2.94 -17.13 -8.40
CA TYR A 111 1.55 -16.92 -7.99
C TYR A 111 0.77 -16.09 -9.03
N GLU A 112 1.39 -15.03 -9.57
CA GLU A 112 0.81 -14.24 -10.66
C GLU A 112 0.48 -15.10 -11.88
N VAL A 113 1.43 -15.93 -12.31
CA VAL A 113 1.23 -16.84 -13.46
C VAL A 113 0.12 -17.87 -13.18
N GLU A 114 0.11 -18.47 -12.00
CA GLU A 114 -0.91 -19.46 -11.60
C GLU A 114 -2.30 -18.85 -11.58
N ARG A 115 -2.45 -17.62 -11.11
CA ARG A 115 -3.73 -16.93 -11.12
C ARG A 115 -4.25 -16.68 -12.54
N LYS A 116 -3.39 -16.29 -13.46
CA LYS A 116 -3.74 -16.09 -14.89
C LYS A 116 -4.20 -17.38 -15.55
N VAL A 117 -3.52 -18.49 -15.24
CA VAL A 117 -3.89 -19.83 -15.78
C VAL A 117 -5.26 -20.28 -15.26
N GLN A 118 -5.59 -19.96 -14.01
CA GLN A 118 -6.85 -20.37 -13.39
C GLN A 118 -8.04 -19.48 -13.77
N ASP A 119 -7.82 -18.48 -14.63
CA ASP A 119 -8.83 -17.52 -15.08
C ASP A 119 -9.53 -16.77 -13.93
N THR A 120 -8.82 -16.60 -12.81
CA THR A 120 -9.32 -15.90 -11.62
C THR A 120 -8.97 -14.41 -11.63
N ASP A 121 -8.21 -13.97 -12.63
CA ASP A 121 -7.55 -12.67 -12.68
C ASP A 121 -8.30 -11.62 -13.50
N GLU A 122 -9.39 -11.99 -14.18
CA GLU A 122 -10.10 -11.09 -15.09
C GLU A 122 -10.68 -9.87 -14.36
N ASP A 123 -11.33 -10.09 -13.22
CA ASP A 123 -11.95 -9.03 -12.42
C ASP A 123 -11.06 -8.52 -11.29
N TYR A 124 -10.13 -9.35 -10.79
CA TYR A 124 -9.26 -9.07 -9.65
C TYR A 124 -7.81 -9.37 -10.01
N PRO A 125 -7.15 -8.47 -10.74
CA PRO A 125 -5.79 -8.71 -11.21
C PRO A 125 -4.77 -8.70 -10.07
N PHE A 126 -3.82 -9.63 -10.15
CA PHE A 126 -2.67 -9.71 -9.25
C PHE A 126 -1.39 -9.59 -10.06
N ASP A 127 -0.50 -8.68 -9.69
CA ASP A 127 0.81 -8.56 -10.32
C ASP A 127 1.93 -8.35 -9.30
N GLU A 128 3.10 -8.85 -9.66
CA GLU A 128 4.31 -8.77 -8.84
C GLU A 128 4.71 -7.32 -8.58
N GLU A 129 4.56 -6.44 -9.56
CA GLU A 129 4.92 -5.03 -9.44
C GLU A 129 4.11 -4.35 -8.34
N ASN A 130 2.83 -4.66 -8.22
CA ASN A 130 1.98 -4.14 -7.14
C ASN A 130 2.47 -4.59 -5.76
N VAL A 131 2.94 -5.83 -5.64
CA VAL A 131 3.55 -6.34 -4.40
C VAL A 131 4.83 -5.58 -4.07
N ILE A 132 5.68 -5.34 -5.07
CA ILE A 132 6.93 -4.58 -4.89
C ILE A 132 6.64 -3.16 -4.40
N ASP A 133 5.68 -2.49 -5.00
CA ASP A 133 5.28 -1.13 -4.63
C ASP A 133 4.72 -1.08 -3.20
N PHE A 134 3.89 -2.06 -2.86
CA PHE A 134 3.34 -2.19 -1.50
C PHE A 134 4.43 -2.42 -0.46
N VAL A 135 5.37 -3.32 -0.73
CA VAL A 135 6.51 -3.59 0.16
C VAL A 135 7.33 -2.33 0.40
N ASN A 136 7.60 -1.57 -0.66
CA ASN A 136 8.34 -0.31 -0.55
C ASN A 136 7.61 0.71 0.33
N PHE A 137 6.29 0.78 0.21
CA PHE A 137 5.47 1.60 1.10
C PHE A 137 5.54 1.12 2.55
N VAL A 138 5.26 -0.16 2.81
CA VAL A 138 5.22 -0.74 4.16
C VAL A 138 6.56 -0.57 4.87
N LYS A 139 7.65 -0.79 4.15
CA LYS A 139 9.02 -0.69 4.67
C LYS A 139 9.31 0.68 5.29
N HIS A 140 8.73 1.74 4.75
CA HIS A 140 9.00 3.12 5.16
C HIS A 140 7.83 3.77 5.91
N SER A 141 6.73 3.04 6.13
CA SER A 141 5.49 3.60 6.69
C SER A 141 5.47 3.76 8.20
N GLY A 142 6.26 2.99 8.93
CA GLY A 142 6.23 2.98 10.40
C GLY A 142 4.91 2.52 10.99
N GLY A 143 4.21 1.65 10.32
CA GLY A 143 2.83 1.27 10.55
C GLY A 143 1.91 1.92 9.51
N PHE A 144 0.74 1.36 9.25
CA PHE A 144 -0.18 1.95 8.27
C PHE A 144 -1.64 1.79 8.66
N ARG A 145 -2.46 2.67 8.10
CA ARG A 145 -3.92 2.67 8.25
C ARG A 145 -4.57 2.50 6.89
N ILE A 146 -5.56 1.63 6.83
CA ILE A 146 -6.33 1.32 5.62
C ILE A 146 -7.65 2.10 5.67
N CYS A 147 -7.80 3.09 4.78
CA CYS A 147 -8.97 3.98 4.76
C CYS A 147 -9.78 3.88 3.48
#